data_d29125f24639f0aee242f38f2bf04cd3
#
_entry.id   d29125f24639f0aee242f38f2bf04cd3
#
_cell.length_a   1.000
_cell.length_b   1.000
_cell.length_c   1.000
_cell.angle_alpha   90.00
_cell.angle_beta   90.00
_cell.angle_gamma   90.00
#
_symmetry.space_group_name_H-M   'P 1'
#
loop_
_entity.id
_entity.type
_entity.pdbx_description
1 polymer ?
#
loop_
_entity_poly.entity_id
_entity_poly.type
_entity_poly.pdbx_seq_one_letter_code
_entity_poly.pdbx_strand_id
1 'polypeptide(L)'
;MYSRERANITKNDIQFIPAGIQENVVLKSAKTDKSVNGNLFFEITFEKDGAILTHTEWEPIMSTFCTTTEQLQQKIDNQYSRMLQILSCFYPDSMLNFNGETFKSFAEWIVTMLNNADKTKKLRVKVVYNNRNYTTLPNYAKYTFIEPMQLAEGAHYKISELSIDKFTKSIIADNETTSTDPLTANNSVNTNNVQSTSNSELPF
;
A
#
# COMPACT_ATOMS: atom_id res chain seq x y z
N MET A 1 -37.38 -17.55 -8.81
CA MET A 1 -36.48 -18.58 -8.24
C MET A 1 -35.04 -18.16 -8.53
N TYR A 2 -34.24 -17.91 -7.47
CA TYR A 2 -32.81 -17.57 -7.59
C TYR A 2 -32.03 -18.88 -7.78
N SER A 3 -31.23 -18.99 -8.84
CA SER A 3 -30.42 -20.17 -9.15
C SER A 3 -28.97 -19.74 -9.38
N ARG A 4 -28.02 -20.46 -8.77
CA ARG A 4 -26.58 -20.26 -8.95
C ARG A 4 -26.15 -20.45 -10.40
N GLU A 5 -26.84 -21.30 -11.15
CA GLU A 5 -26.59 -21.61 -12.57
C GLU A 5 -26.95 -20.45 -13.51
N ARG A 6 -27.81 -19.53 -13.07
CA ARG A 6 -28.18 -18.31 -13.79
C ARG A 6 -27.37 -17.08 -13.42
N ALA A 7 -26.56 -17.16 -12.36
CA ALA A 7 -25.66 -16.09 -11.96
C ALA A 7 -24.39 -16.19 -12.80
N ASN A 8 -24.29 -15.40 -13.87
CA ASN A 8 -23.02 -15.15 -14.55
C ASN A 8 -22.14 -14.37 -13.60
N ILE A 9 -21.34 -15.08 -12.80
CA ILE A 9 -20.27 -14.47 -12.01
C ILE A 9 -19.12 -14.24 -12.99
N THR A 10 -19.11 -13.09 -13.63
CA THR A 10 -17.91 -12.59 -14.30
C THR A 10 -16.92 -12.28 -13.20
N LYS A 11 -16.00 -13.20 -12.90
CA LYS A 11 -14.81 -12.87 -12.12
C LYS A 11 -13.98 -11.94 -13.00
N ASN A 12 -14.15 -10.64 -12.82
CA ASN A 12 -13.17 -9.68 -13.26
C ASN A 12 -11.97 -9.87 -12.34
N ASP A 13 -11.02 -10.72 -12.75
CA ASP A 13 -9.73 -10.83 -12.08
C ASP A 13 -9.00 -9.51 -12.30
N ILE A 14 -9.10 -8.62 -11.30
CA ILE A 14 -8.35 -7.36 -11.29
C ILE A 14 -6.87 -7.74 -11.27
N GLN A 15 -6.18 -7.44 -12.36
CA GLN A 15 -4.74 -7.62 -12.44
C GLN A 15 -4.05 -6.42 -11.77
N PHE A 16 -3.00 -6.69 -11.00
CA PHE A 16 -2.20 -5.66 -10.37
C PHE A 16 -0.85 -5.51 -11.09
N ILE A 17 -0.38 -4.27 -11.22
CA ILE A 17 0.95 -4.00 -11.75
C ILE A 17 1.98 -4.71 -10.84
N PRO A 18 2.86 -5.57 -11.38
CA PRO A 18 3.82 -6.32 -10.59
C PRO A 18 4.86 -5.41 -9.95
N ALA A 19 5.50 -5.87 -8.86
CA ALA A 19 6.63 -5.20 -8.26
C ALA A 19 7.84 -5.18 -9.21
N GLY A 20 8.68 -4.17 -9.08
CA GLY A 20 9.82 -3.88 -9.95
C GLY A 20 9.74 -2.48 -10.56
N ILE A 21 10.65 -2.17 -11.48
CA ILE A 21 10.63 -0.93 -12.24
C ILE A 21 9.74 -1.15 -13.47
N GLN A 22 8.61 -0.45 -13.52
CA GLN A 22 7.59 -0.59 -14.55
C GLN A 22 7.61 0.60 -15.51
N GLU A 23 7.57 0.32 -16.81
CA GLU A 23 7.55 1.31 -17.87
C GLU A 23 6.16 1.40 -18.52
N ASN A 24 5.88 2.53 -19.18
CA ASN A 24 4.62 2.81 -19.86
C ASN A 24 3.39 2.80 -18.94
N VAL A 25 3.59 3.11 -17.67
CA VAL A 25 2.51 3.30 -16.71
C VAL A 25 1.84 4.65 -16.96
N VAL A 26 0.53 4.72 -16.85
CA VAL A 26 -0.23 5.99 -16.95
C VAL A 26 -0.98 6.28 -15.68
N LEU A 27 -1.20 7.55 -15.40
CA LEU A 27 -2.09 7.98 -14.33
C LEU A 27 -3.55 7.76 -14.78
N LYS A 28 -4.32 7.03 -13.99
CA LYS A 28 -5.74 6.76 -14.26
C LYS A 28 -6.65 7.76 -13.57
N SER A 29 -6.54 7.86 -12.25
CA SER A 29 -7.42 8.73 -11.44
C SER A 29 -6.79 9.04 -10.08
N ALA A 30 -7.32 10.07 -9.43
CA ALA A 30 -7.09 10.34 -8.02
C ALA A 30 -8.43 10.71 -7.34
N LYS A 31 -8.60 10.33 -6.07
CA LYS A 31 -9.78 10.66 -5.27
C LYS A 31 -9.42 10.86 -3.80
N THR A 32 -10.21 11.66 -3.10
CA THR A 32 -10.23 11.69 -1.63
C THR A 32 -11.34 10.82 -1.10
N ASP A 33 -11.13 10.19 0.06
CA ASP A 33 -12.13 9.36 0.71
C ASP A 33 -11.88 9.32 2.23
N LYS A 34 -12.80 8.69 2.97
CA LYS A 34 -12.68 8.45 4.40
C LYS A 34 -12.81 6.97 4.70
N SER A 35 -11.99 6.51 5.64
CA SER A 35 -12.14 5.16 6.18
C SER A 35 -13.44 5.02 6.98
N VAL A 36 -13.80 3.78 7.31
CA VAL A 36 -14.93 3.46 8.20
C VAL A 36 -14.83 4.20 9.55
N ASN A 37 -13.61 4.44 10.02
CA ASN A 37 -13.33 5.16 11.27
C ASN A 37 -13.27 6.69 11.08
N GLY A 38 -13.60 7.21 9.90
CA GLY A 38 -13.61 8.63 9.60
C GLY A 38 -12.23 9.24 9.25
N ASN A 39 -11.15 8.46 9.25
CA ASN A 39 -9.82 8.94 8.89
C ASN A 39 -9.77 9.30 7.40
N LEU A 40 -9.30 10.51 7.12
CA LEU A 40 -9.17 11.02 5.75
C LEU A 40 -7.96 10.41 5.05
N PHE A 41 -8.12 10.10 3.77
CA PHE A 41 -7.04 9.67 2.88
C PHE A 41 -7.32 10.12 1.45
N PHE A 42 -6.31 10.02 0.60
CA PHE A 42 -6.50 10.08 -0.84
C PHE A 42 -5.81 8.90 -1.52
N GLU A 43 -6.36 8.50 -2.63
CA GLU A 43 -5.87 7.42 -3.47
C GLU A 43 -5.47 7.94 -4.84
N ILE A 44 -4.37 7.39 -5.35
CA ILE A 44 -3.90 7.61 -6.72
C ILE A 44 -3.89 6.25 -7.41
N THR A 45 -4.56 6.14 -8.53
CA THR A 45 -4.61 4.92 -9.33
C THR A 45 -3.82 5.11 -10.61
N PHE A 46 -2.89 4.20 -10.85
CA PHE A 46 -2.14 4.06 -12.09
C PHE A 46 -2.61 2.82 -12.85
N GLU A 47 -2.36 2.81 -14.17
CA GLU A 47 -2.72 1.70 -15.05
C GLU A 47 -1.58 1.37 -16.00
N LYS A 48 -1.43 0.08 -16.30
CA LYS A 48 -0.57 -0.45 -17.35
C LYS A 48 -1.21 -1.69 -17.94
N ASP A 49 -1.54 -1.66 -19.23
CA ASP A 49 -2.06 -2.81 -19.98
C ASP A 49 -3.27 -3.50 -19.29
N GLY A 50 -4.17 -2.70 -18.68
CA GLY A 50 -5.33 -3.19 -17.93
C GLY A 50 -5.06 -3.57 -16.47
N ALA A 51 -3.80 -3.72 -16.06
CA ALA A 51 -3.42 -3.91 -14.67
C ALA A 51 -3.40 -2.56 -13.92
N ILE A 52 -3.74 -2.58 -12.64
CA ILE A 52 -3.82 -1.37 -11.80
C ILE A 52 -2.80 -1.38 -10.67
N LEU A 53 -2.40 -0.18 -10.25
CA LEU A 53 -1.65 0.09 -9.03
C LEU A 53 -2.38 1.19 -8.27
N THR A 54 -2.77 0.91 -7.03
CA THR A 54 -3.36 1.91 -6.14
C THR A 54 -2.36 2.28 -5.05
N HIS A 55 -2.13 3.56 -4.90
CA HIS A 55 -1.32 4.13 -3.83
C HIS A 55 -2.20 5.00 -2.94
N THR A 56 -2.16 4.76 -1.63
CA THR A 56 -2.98 5.46 -0.64
C THR A 56 -2.10 6.24 0.32
N GLU A 57 -2.40 7.52 0.46
CA GLU A 57 -1.77 8.41 1.45
C GLU A 57 -2.79 8.80 2.53
N TRP A 58 -2.44 8.51 3.76
CA TRP A 58 -3.25 8.79 4.93
C TRP A 58 -2.84 10.10 5.59
N GLU A 59 -3.79 10.74 6.26
CA GLU A 59 -3.49 11.88 7.13
C GLU A 59 -2.45 11.49 8.18
N PRO A 60 -1.30 12.17 8.24
CA PRO A 60 -0.30 11.95 9.27
C PRO A 60 -0.85 12.36 10.64
N ILE A 61 -0.83 11.44 11.60
CA ILE A 61 -1.31 11.68 12.97
C ILE A 61 -0.26 11.24 13.99
N MET A 62 -0.35 11.81 15.19
CA MET A 62 0.37 11.33 16.35
C MET A 62 -0.05 9.89 16.68
N SER A 63 0.89 9.06 17.07
CA SER A 63 0.66 7.64 17.36
C SER A 63 1.77 7.11 18.28
N THR A 64 1.66 5.85 18.71
CA THR A 64 2.73 5.17 19.47
C THR A 64 4.08 5.15 18.75
N PHE A 65 4.09 5.27 17.42
CA PHE A 65 5.31 5.33 16.58
C PHE A 65 5.63 6.75 16.08
N CYS A 66 4.86 7.75 16.50
CA CYS A 66 5.03 9.15 16.14
C CYS A 66 4.62 9.99 17.34
N THR A 67 5.54 10.14 18.29
CA THR A 67 5.29 10.67 19.63
C THR A 67 5.65 12.13 19.79
N THR A 68 6.40 12.71 18.84
CA THR A 68 6.81 14.12 18.90
C THR A 68 6.32 14.91 17.70
N THR A 69 6.20 16.22 17.88
CA THR A 69 5.79 17.16 16.83
C THR A 69 6.75 17.15 15.65
N GLU A 70 8.06 17.00 15.94
CA GLU A 70 9.11 16.95 14.92
C GLU A 70 8.98 15.69 14.04
N GLN A 71 8.67 14.55 14.66
CA GLN A 71 8.41 13.30 13.91
C GLN A 71 7.17 13.42 13.04
N LEU A 72 6.12 14.07 13.55
CA LEU A 72 4.90 14.32 12.76
C LEU A 72 5.22 15.25 11.58
N GLN A 73 5.95 16.34 11.82
CA GLN A 73 6.35 17.26 10.76
C GLN A 73 7.18 16.55 9.69
N GLN A 74 8.14 15.71 10.09
CA GLN A 74 8.94 14.93 9.14
C GLN A 74 8.10 13.98 8.29
N LYS A 75 7.04 13.38 8.86
CA LYS A 75 6.09 12.55 8.08
C LYS A 75 5.34 13.39 7.05
N ILE A 76 4.88 14.59 7.44
CA ILE A 76 4.22 15.54 6.55
C ILE A 76 5.15 15.96 5.42
N ASP A 77 6.39 16.33 5.73
CA ASP A 77 7.39 16.77 4.74
C ASP A 77 7.73 15.65 3.76
N ASN A 78 7.87 14.42 4.25
CA ASN A 78 8.12 13.25 3.41
C ASN A 78 6.92 12.94 2.51
N GLN A 79 5.70 13.05 3.02
CA GLN A 79 4.48 12.87 2.23
C GLN A 79 4.38 13.94 1.14
N TYR A 80 4.58 15.20 1.49
CA TYR A 80 4.61 16.31 0.55
C TYR A 80 5.66 16.09 -0.54
N SER A 81 6.87 15.70 -0.18
CA SER A 81 7.97 15.44 -1.11
C SER A 81 7.66 14.28 -2.07
N ARG A 82 7.00 13.22 -1.61
CA ARG A 82 6.54 12.14 -2.50
C ARG A 82 5.52 12.63 -3.51
N MET A 83 4.56 13.44 -3.07
CA MET A 83 3.54 13.98 -3.96
C MET A 83 4.12 14.96 -4.97
N LEU A 84 5.12 15.76 -4.58
CA LEU A 84 5.85 16.61 -5.52
C LEU A 84 6.55 15.79 -6.61
N GLN A 85 7.15 14.64 -6.28
CA GLN A 85 7.76 13.76 -7.31
C GLN A 85 6.72 13.30 -8.34
N ILE A 86 5.50 12.95 -7.89
CA ILE A 86 4.43 12.53 -8.79
C ILE A 86 3.98 13.70 -9.66
N LEU A 87 3.70 14.85 -9.04
CA LEU A 87 3.22 16.03 -9.76
C LEU A 87 4.26 16.62 -10.74
N SER A 88 5.55 16.56 -10.41
CA SER A 88 6.64 17.02 -11.28
C SER A 88 6.74 16.22 -12.59
N CYS A 89 6.15 15.04 -12.65
CA CYS A 89 6.01 14.34 -13.91
C CYS A 89 5.04 15.01 -14.87
N PHE A 90 4.16 15.87 -14.40
CA PHE A 90 3.08 16.49 -15.19
C PHE A 90 3.20 18.01 -15.31
N TYR A 91 3.76 18.65 -14.30
CA TYR A 91 3.78 20.11 -14.14
C TYR A 91 5.19 20.64 -13.90
N PRO A 92 5.49 21.86 -14.33
CA PRO A 92 6.74 22.55 -13.98
C PRO A 92 6.70 22.99 -12.50
N ASP A 93 7.86 23.13 -11.88
CA ASP A 93 8.01 23.49 -10.46
C ASP A 93 7.28 24.78 -10.07
N SER A 94 7.17 25.74 -11.00
CA SER A 94 6.44 26.99 -10.78
C SER A 94 4.95 26.81 -10.47
N MET A 95 4.35 25.69 -10.84
CA MET A 95 2.96 25.33 -10.57
C MET A 95 2.78 24.47 -9.32
N LEU A 96 3.87 24.00 -8.69
CA LEU A 96 3.84 23.03 -7.59
C LEU A 96 3.87 23.68 -6.20
N ASN A 97 3.42 24.92 -6.09
CA ASN A 97 3.37 25.66 -4.83
C ASN A 97 2.03 25.42 -4.14
N PHE A 98 2.03 24.62 -3.09
CA PHE A 98 0.89 24.50 -2.19
C PHE A 98 1.15 25.32 -0.92
N ASN A 99 0.16 26.11 -0.53
CA ASN A 99 0.18 26.88 0.71
C ASN A 99 -1.15 26.65 1.46
N GLY A 100 -1.17 25.62 2.30
CA GLY A 100 -2.33 25.25 3.09
C GLY A 100 -1.90 24.58 4.40
N GLU A 101 -2.77 24.65 5.42
CA GLU A 101 -2.46 24.22 6.80
C GLU A 101 -3.02 22.85 7.13
N THR A 102 -3.92 22.29 6.33
CA THR A 102 -4.62 21.05 6.66
C THR A 102 -4.37 19.95 5.66
N PHE A 103 -4.37 18.70 6.15
CA PHE A 103 -4.30 17.53 5.26
C PHE A 103 -5.46 17.51 4.25
N LYS A 104 -6.65 17.94 4.66
CA LYS A 104 -7.80 18.02 3.75
C LYS A 104 -7.52 18.92 2.56
N SER A 105 -7.06 20.16 2.77
CA SER A 105 -6.75 21.09 1.70
C SER A 105 -5.59 20.58 0.82
N PHE A 106 -4.60 19.92 1.42
CA PHE A 106 -3.51 19.27 0.70
C PHE A 106 -4.03 18.14 -0.21
N ALA A 107 -4.85 17.24 0.33
CA ALA A 107 -5.43 16.12 -0.42
C ALA A 107 -6.31 16.62 -1.60
N GLU A 108 -7.15 17.63 -1.36
CA GLU A 108 -7.98 18.25 -2.39
C GLU A 108 -7.13 18.89 -3.51
N TRP A 109 -6.04 19.59 -3.15
CA TRP A 109 -5.10 20.15 -4.12
C TRP A 109 -4.43 19.06 -4.95
N ILE A 110 -3.86 18.01 -4.31
CA ILE A 110 -3.23 16.87 -5.01
C ILE A 110 -4.21 16.23 -5.99
N VAL A 111 -5.41 15.90 -5.52
CA VAL A 111 -6.43 15.23 -6.34
C VAL A 111 -6.87 16.11 -7.51
N THR A 112 -7.03 17.40 -7.30
CA THR A 112 -7.36 18.36 -8.35
C THR A 112 -6.26 18.42 -9.41
N MET A 113 -5.00 18.56 -8.99
CA MET A 113 -3.86 18.57 -9.90
C MET A 113 -3.77 17.27 -10.71
N LEU A 114 -3.84 16.13 -10.04
CA LEU A 114 -3.75 14.81 -10.72
C LEU A 114 -4.93 14.55 -11.66
N ASN A 115 -6.14 14.98 -11.32
CA ASN A 115 -7.29 14.80 -12.21
C ASN A 115 -7.24 15.71 -13.44
N ASN A 116 -6.58 16.86 -13.36
CA ASN A 116 -6.35 17.77 -14.48
C ASN A 116 -5.06 17.45 -15.27
N ALA A 117 -4.25 16.50 -14.82
CA ALA A 117 -3.02 16.11 -15.48
C ALA A 117 -3.28 15.36 -16.81
N ASP A 118 -2.30 15.38 -17.71
CA ASP A 118 -2.33 14.60 -18.95
C ASP A 118 -2.26 13.10 -18.66
N LYS A 119 -3.41 12.42 -18.78
CA LYS A 119 -3.55 10.96 -18.54
C LYS A 119 -2.87 10.11 -19.62
N THR A 120 -2.43 10.68 -20.73
CA THR A 120 -1.75 9.95 -21.81
C THR A 120 -0.25 9.85 -21.58
N LYS A 121 0.29 10.67 -20.67
CA LYS A 121 1.71 10.72 -20.38
C LYS A 121 2.20 9.41 -19.81
N LYS A 122 3.19 8.82 -20.46
CA LYS A 122 3.83 7.56 -20.04
C LYS A 122 4.87 7.84 -18.96
N LEU A 123 4.83 7.02 -17.93
CA LEU A 123 5.68 7.12 -16.75
C LEU A 123 6.51 5.85 -16.58
N ARG A 124 7.69 6.00 -15.99
CA ARG A 124 8.50 4.94 -15.42
C ARG A 124 8.31 4.98 -13.91
N VAL A 125 7.87 3.88 -13.32
CA VAL A 125 7.41 3.83 -11.93
C VAL A 125 8.04 2.64 -11.22
N LYS A 126 8.57 2.87 -10.02
CA LYS A 126 9.01 1.79 -9.14
C LYS A 126 7.82 1.32 -8.29
N VAL A 127 7.54 0.04 -8.35
CA VAL A 127 6.47 -0.63 -7.62
C VAL A 127 7.09 -1.60 -6.63
N VAL A 128 6.69 -1.55 -5.37
CA VAL A 128 7.21 -2.41 -4.29
C VAL A 128 6.06 -3.14 -3.59
N TYR A 129 6.37 -4.20 -2.85
CA TYR A 129 5.42 -4.80 -1.94
C TYR A 129 5.42 -4.07 -0.60
N ASN A 130 4.24 -3.82 -0.06
CA ASN A 130 4.08 -3.38 1.33
C ASN A 130 4.14 -4.58 2.30
N ASN A 131 4.00 -4.32 3.60
CA ASN A 131 4.05 -5.37 4.63
C ASN A 131 2.92 -6.39 4.56
N ARG A 132 1.87 -6.14 3.76
CA ARG A 132 0.75 -7.05 3.51
C ARG A 132 0.82 -7.73 2.15
N ASN A 133 1.99 -7.66 1.49
CA ASN A 133 2.21 -8.21 0.14
C ASN A 133 1.32 -7.62 -0.97
N TYR A 134 0.79 -6.41 -0.78
CA TYR A 134 0.15 -5.65 -1.85
C TYR A 134 1.16 -4.75 -2.55
N THR A 135 1.00 -4.58 -3.85
CA THR A 135 1.82 -3.66 -4.64
C THR A 135 1.44 -2.22 -4.38
N THR A 136 2.42 -1.34 -4.23
CA THR A 136 2.27 0.09 -3.95
C THR A 136 3.50 0.86 -4.42
N LEU A 137 3.45 2.20 -4.37
CA LEU A 137 4.63 3.03 -4.51
C LEU A 137 5.52 2.95 -3.26
N PRO A 138 6.83 3.19 -3.37
CA PRO A 138 7.72 3.27 -2.20
C PRO A 138 7.30 4.39 -1.23
N ASN A 139 7.54 4.16 0.06
CA ASN A 139 7.22 5.11 1.13
C ASN A 139 8.34 6.12 1.43
N TYR A 140 9.44 6.11 0.69
CA TYR A 140 10.52 7.07 0.86
C TYR A 140 10.34 8.30 -0.04
N ALA A 141 10.89 9.45 0.39
CA ALA A 141 10.90 10.70 -0.38
C ALA A 141 12.29 11.02 -0.98
N LYS A 142 13.35 10.44 -0.41
CA LYS A 142 14.74 10.75 -0.74
C LYS A 142 15.17 10.28 -2.14
N TYR A 143 14.61 9.16 -2.61
CA TYR A 143 15.01 8.54 -3.86
C TYR A 143 13.89 8.67 -4.91
N THR A 144 14.26 8.80 -6.17
CA THR A 144 13.30 8.87 -7.28
C THR A 144 12.62 7.52 -7.46
N PHE A 145 11.30 7.52 -7.46
CA PHE A 145 10.48 6.32 -7.67
C PHE A 145 9.48 6.46 -8.83
N ILE A 146 9.36 7.67 -9.38
CA ILE A 146 8.52 7.96 -10.53
C ILE A 146 9.18 9.03 -11.38
N GLU A 147 9.14 8.85 -12.70
CA GLU A 147 9.71 9.79 -13.68
C GLU A 147 8.99 9.65 -15.02
N PRO A 148 8.96 10.69 -15.87
CA PRO A 148 8.40 10.56 -17.20
C PRO A 148 9.26 9.65 -18.08
N MET A 149 8.61 8.87 -18.97
CA MET A 149 9.31 8.08 -19.99
C MET A 149 10.02 8.94 -21.01
N GLN A 150 9.45 10.09 -21.35
CA GLN A 150 10.06 11.04 -22.26
C GLN A 150 10.90 12.03 -21.46
N LEU A 151 12.21 11.87 -21.53
CA LEU A 151 13.18 12.76 -20.88
C LEU A 151 13.60 13.88 -21.84
N ALA A 152 14.10 14.98 -21.27
CA ALA A 152 14.78 16.04 -22.02
C ALA A 152 16.07 15.49 -22.66
N GLU A 153 16.53 16.13 -23.72
CA GLU A 153 17.76 15.77 -24.40
C GLU A 153 18.96 15.78 -23.42
N GLY A 154 19.74 14.69 -23.41
CA GLY A 154 20.89 14.51 -22.51
C GLY A 154 20.53 14.08 -21.08
N ALA A 155 19.25 13.98 -20.73
CA ALA A 155 18.84 13.47 -19.41
C ALA A 155 18.84 11.95 -19.37
N HIS A 156 19.11 11.39 -18.17
CA HIS A 156 19.10 9.96 -17.89
C HIS A 156 18.04 9.61 -16.86
N TYR A 157 17.55 8.37 -16.93
CA TYR A 157 16.65 7.84 -15.90
C TYR A 157 17.34 7.79 -14.53
N LYS A 158 16.62 8.22 -13.50
CA LYS A 158 17.11 8.31 -12.12
C LYS A 158 16.63 7.15 -11.26
N ILE A 159 15.56 6.46 -11.66
CA ILE A 159 15.05 5.31 -10.91
C ILE A 159 16.05 4.16 -11.04
N SER A 160 16.55 3.68 -9.90
CA SER A 160 17.40 2.51 -9.77
C SER A 160 16.90 1.61 -8.65
N GLU A 161 17.25 0.33 -8.68
CA GLU A 161 16.96 -0.59 -7.58
C GLU A 161 17.78 -0.25 -6.34
N LEU A 162 17.15 -0.31 -5.18
CA LEU A 162 17.77 -0.05 -3.89
C LEU A 162 17.65 -1.30 -3.00
N SER A 163 18.59 -1.50 -2.10
CA SER A 163 18.56 -2.63 -1.15
C SER A 163 17.34 -2.62 -0.21
N ILE A 164 16.69 -1.47 -0.07
CA ILE A 164 15.47 -1.30 0.73
C ILE A 164 14.17 -1.62 -0.06
N ASP A 165 14.26 -1.80 -1.38
CA ASP A 165 13.10 -2.06 -2.23
C ASP A 165 12.63 -3.51 -2.04
N LYS A 166 11.36 -3.70 -1.74
CA LYS A 166 10.74 -5.01 -1.59
C LYS A 166 10.12 -5.46 -2.91
N PHE A 167 10.88 -6.14 -3.75
CA PHE A 167 10.40 -6.67 -5.03
C PHE A 167 9.90 -8.12 -4.93
N THR A 168 10.11 -8.78 -3.80
CA THR A 168 9.60 -10.12 -3.51
C THR A 168 8.60 -10.07 -2.35
N LYS A 169 7.58 -10.91 -2.41
CA LYS A 169 6.63 -11.06 -1.31
C LYS A 169 7.33 -11.63 -0.08
N SER A 170 7.03 -11.06 1.08
CA SER A 170 7.44 -11.65 2.35
C SER A 170 6.70 -12.98 2.54
N ILE A 171 7.40 -14.01 3.04
CA ILE A 171 6.75 -15.23 3.51
C ILE A 171 5.99 -14.83 4.78
N ILE A 172 4.67 -14.66 4.65
CA ILE A 172 3.81 -14.58 5.82
C ILE A 172 3.72 -16.03 6.30
N ALA A 173 4.33 -16.34 7.44
CA ALA A 173 4.05 -17.61 8.10
C ALA A 173 2.54 -17.58 8.40
N ASP A 174 1.77 -18.38 7.68
CA ASP A 174 0.40 -18.68 8.02
C ASP A 174 0.47 -19.36 9.40
N ASN A 175 0.28 -18.60 10.47
CA ASN A 175 -0.17 -19.15 11.71
C ASN A 175 -1.59 -19.65 11.41
N GLU A 176 -1.68 -20.89 10.92
CA GLU A 176 -2.89 -21.67 11.03
C GLU A 176 -3.24 -21.71 12.52
N THR A 177 -3.99 -20.71 12.97
CA THR A 177 -4.88 -20.92 14.08
C THR A 177 -5.86 -21.98 13.59
N THR A 178 -5.56 -23.23 13.87
CA THR A 178 -6.56 -24.26 13.97
C THR A 178 -7.63 -23.71 14.90
N SER A 179 -8.64 -23.06 14.33
CA SER A 179 -9.90 -22.84 15.00
C SER A 179 -10.50 -24.23 15.20
N THR A 180 -10.17 -24.83 16.31
CA THR A 180 -10.93 -25.97 16.84
C THR A 180 -12.32 -25.40 17.10
N ASP A 181 -13.24 -25.72 16.18
CA ASP A 181 -14.66 -25.45 16.32
C ASP A 181 -15.11 -26.06 17.67
N PRO A 182 -15.60 -25.24 18.62
CA PRO A 182 -16.02 -25.76 19.93
C PRO A 182 -17.20 -26.73 19.86
N LEU A 183 -17.76 -26.98 18.70
CA LEU A 183 -18.91 -27.91 18.51
C LEU A 183 -18.51 -29.35 18.17
N THR A 184 -17.23 -29.67 18.00
CA THR A 184 -16.77 -31.05 17.74
C THR A 184 -16.19 -31.78 18.96
N ALA A 185 -16.23 -31.18 20.17
CA ALA A 185 -15.75 -31.78 21.39
C ALA A 185 -16.88 -32.50 22.14
N ASN A 186 -17.55 -33.48 21.50
CA ASN A 186 -18.33 -34.47 22.21
C ASN A 186 -18.42 -35.73 21.35
N ASN A 187 -17.49 -36.66 21.56
CA ASN A 187 -17.69 -38.10 21.65
C ASN A 187 -16.36 -38.85 21.47
N SER A 188 -15.73 -39.19 22.55
CA SER A 188 -15.09 -40.51 22.73
C SER A 188 -14.78 -40.72 24.20
N VAL A 189 -15.73 -41.30 24.86
CA VAL A 189 -15.50 -42.08 26.08
C VAL A 189 -14.84 -43.39 25.64
N ASN A 190 -13.66 -43.75 26.14
CA ASN A 190 -13.42 -45.04 26.80
C ASN A 190 -11.93 -45.25 27.10
N THR A 191 -11.70 -45.40 28.36
CA THR A 191 -11.31 -46.59 29.19
C THR A 191 -9.87 -47.09 29.06
N ASN A 192 -9.32 -47.19 30.27
CA ASN A 192 -8.29 -48.11 30.78
C ASN A 192 -6.83 -47.80 30.43
N ASN A 193 -5.91 -47.70 31.38
CA ASN A 193 -5.65 -48.51 32.56
C ASN A 193 -4.55 -47.87 33.42
N VAL A 194 -4.78 -47.79 34.70
CA VAL A 194 -4.00 -48.11 35.90
C VAL A 194 -2.51 -48.48 35.71
N GLN A 195 -1.64 -47.80 36.41
CA GLN A 195 -0.67 -48.24 37.41
C GLN A 195 0.47 -47.22 37.59
N SER A 196 0.47 -46.53 38.72
CA SER A 196 1.32 -46.62 39.93
C SER A 196 2.82 -46.64 39.65
N THR A 197 3.58 -45.76 40.22
CA THR A 197 4.21 -45.68 41.52
C THR A 197 5.17 -44.49 41.56
N SER A 198 5.02 -43.74 42.57
CA SER A 198 5.89 -43.40 43.71
C SER A 198 7.12 -42.50 43.51
N ASN A 199 7.06 -41.46 44.31
CA ASN A 199 8.15 -40.89 45.14
C ASN A 199 9.33 -40.24 44.39
N SER A 200 9.82 -39.12 44.75
CA SER A 200 9.97 -38.42 46.01
C SER A 200 10.72 -37.11 45.74
N GLU A 201 10.40 -36.17 46.58
CA GLU A 201 11.29 -35.19 47.20
C GLU A 201 11.77 -33.98 46.41
N LEU A 202 11.21 -32.84 46.81
CA LEU A 202 11.89 -31.57 46.97
C LEU A 202 13.06 -31.67 47.97
N PRO A 203 14.11 -30.83 47.90
CA PRO A 203 14.01 -29.55 48.57
C PRO A 203 14.85 -28.40 47.95
N PHE A 204 14.50 -27.25 48.47
CA PHE A 204 15.11 -25.91 48.53
C PHE A 204 14.89 -24.99 47.36
#